data_f6a8fbb7c9ccdf45dd297b28a276509a
#
_entry.id   f6a8fbb7c9ccdf45dd297b28a276509a
#
_cell.length_a   1.000
_cell.length_b   1.000
_cell.length_c   1.000
_cell.angle_alpha   90.00
_cell.angle_beta   90.00
_cell.angle_gamma   90.00
#
_symmetry.space_group_name_H-M   'P 1'
#
loop_
_entity.id
_entity.type
_entity.pdbx_description
1 polymer ?
#
loop_
_entity_poly.entity_id
_entity_poly.type
_entity_poly.pdbx_seq_one_letter_code
_entity_poly.pdbx_strand_id
1 'polypeptide(L)'
;MEIKGRMQNGVIYVTLSGRLDTTTSMTAEQHFLKYAESGSEFVLDFSGVEFITSAGIRALLTLYRTVSEKNGSVTIQNAQMQVVEVLEATEFAELFNVK
;
A
#
# COMPACT_ATOMS: atom_id res chain seq x y z
N MET A 1 -13.91 -2.52 0.76
CA MET A 1 -12.74 -1.69 1.09
C MET A 1 -12.93 -0.29 0.55
N GLU A 2 -12.62 0.69 1.35
CA GLU A 2 -12.61 2.09 0.91
C GLU A 2 -11.18 2.51 0.64
N ILE A 3 -10.98 3.22 -0.46
CA ILE A 3 -9.66 3.71 -0.85
C ILE A 3 -9.82 5.15 -1.29
N LYS A 4 -9.09 6.05 -0.63
CA LYS A 4 -9.12 7.48 -0.94
C LYS A 4 -7.69 7.97 -1.10
N GLY A 5 -7.43 8.66 -2.20
CA GLY A 5 -6.11 9.20 -2.46
C GLY A 5 -6.14 10.71 -2.64
N ARG A 6 -5.05 11.35 -2.25
CA ARG A 6 -4.85 12.78 -2.52
C ARG A 6 -3.37 13.03 -2.71
N MET A 7 -3.04 14.09 -3.44
CA MET A 7 -1.66 14.47 -3.64
C MET A 7 -1.39 15.77 -2.89
N GLN A 8 -0.25 15.84 -2.21
CA GLN A 8 0.17 17.04 -1.52
C GLN A 8 1.69 17.12 -1.57
N ASN A 9 2.21 18.21 -2.09
CA ASN A 9 3.66 18.44 -2.20
C ASN A 9 4.41 17.29 -2.88
N GLY A 10 3.79 16.72 -3.91
CA GLY A 10 4.42 15.63 -4.67
C GLY A 10 4.29 14.26 -4.06
N VAL A 11 3.64 14.15 -2.89
CA VAL A 11 3.44 12.87 -2.22
C VAL A 11 1.99 12.46 -2.36
N ILE A 12 1.77 11.19 -2.70
CA ILE A 12 0.42 10.64 -2.82
C ILE A 12 0.06 9.94 -1.52
N TYR A 13 -0.94 10.47 -0.83
CA TYR A 13 -1.44 9.93 0.43
C TYR A 13 -2.69 9.11 0.13
N VAL A 14 -2.66 7.84 0.49
CA VAL A 14 -3.78 6.93 0.26
C VAL A 14 -4.25 6.37 1.59
N THR A 15 -5.53 6.54 1.88
CA THR A 15 -6.14 5.95 3.07
C THR A 15 -6.94 4.73 2.63
N LEU A 16 -6.66 3.60 3.28
CA LEU A 16 -7.37 2.35 3.02
C LEU A 16 -8.09 1.91 4.29
N SER A 17 -9.28 1.35 4.12
CA SER A 17 -10.00 0.76 5.24
C SER A 17 -10.72 -0.49 4.79
N GLY A 18 -10.80 -1.47 5.69
CA GLY A 18 -11.43 -2.76 5.44
C GLY A 18 -10.40 -3.87 5.34
N ARG A 19 -10.72 -4.91 4.60
CA ARG A 19 -9.86 -6.09 4.44
C ARG A 19 -9.15 -6.02 3.09
N LEU A 20 -7.85 -6.19 3.12
CA LEU A 20 -7.06 -6.24 1.88
C LEU A 20 -6.76 -7.71 1.58
N ASP A 21 -7.67 -8.34 0.88
CA ASP A 21 -7.67 -9.79 0.64
C ASP A 21 -7.85 -10.11 -0.85
N THR A 22 -8.12 -11.37 -1.14
CA THR A 22 -8.25 -11.83 -2.52
C THR A 22 -9.35 -11.09 -3.29
N THR A 23 -10.44 -10.72 -2.60
CA THR A 23 -11.57 -10.07 -3.28
C THR A 23 -11.35 -8.58 -3.51
N THR A 24 -10.53 -7.94 -2.69
CA THR A 24 -10.31 -6.47 -2.76
C THR A 24 -8.97 -6.09 -3.36
N SER A 25 -8.01 -7.03 -3.42
CA SER A 25 -6.65 -6.70 -3.84
C SER A 25 -6.58 -6.17 -5.27
N MET A 26 -7.40 -6.68 -6.18
CA MET A 26 -7.38 -6.22 -7.56
C MET A 26 -7.84 -4.77 -7.65
N THR A 27 -8.90 -4.42 -6.90
CA THR A 27 -9.40 -3.04 -6.86
C THR A 27 -8.34 -2.12 -6.27
N ALA A 28 -7.68 -2.55 -5.19
CA ALA A 28 -6.62 -1.75 -4.57
C ALA A 28 -5.47 -1.53 -5.56
N GLU A 29 -5.06 -2.58 -6.26
CA GLU A 29 -3.99 -2.49 -7.24
C GLU A 29 -4.34 -1.49 -8.35
N GLN A 30 -5.58 -1.53 -8.84
CA GLN A 30 -6.03 -0.61 -9.87
C GLN A 30 -5.96 0.83 -9.40
N HIS A 31 -6.37 1.10 -8.16
CA HIS A 31 -6.25 2.44 -7.58
C HIS A 31 -4.79 2.87 -7.46
N PHE A 32 -3.94 1.99 -6.97
CA PHE A 32 -2.51 2.29 -6.83
C PHE A 32 -1.89 2.65 -8.17
N LEU A 33 -2.15 1.84 -9.20
CA LEU A 33 -1.57 2.08 -10.51
C LEU A 33 -2.08 3.38 -11.12
N LYS A 34 -3.34 3.70 -10.89
CA LYS A 34 -3.90 4.96 -11.36
C LYS A 34 -3.22 6.15 -10.69
N TYR A 35 -3.06 6.09 -9.36
CA TYR A 35 -2.36 7.16 -8.65
C TYR A 35 -0.91 7.26 -9.07
N ALA A 36 -0.27 6.14 -9.39
CA ALA A 36 1.14 6.12 -9.78
C ALA A 36 1.40 6.83 -11.10
N GLU A 37 0.36 7.11 -11.88
CA GLU A 37 0.50 7.93 -13.08
C GLU A 37 0.84 9.38 -12.74
N SER A 38 0.50 9.82 -11.52
CA SER A 38 0.70 11.20 -11.10
C SER A 38 1.90 11.40 -10.17
N GLY A 39 2.48 10.34 -9.66
CA GLY A 39 3.61 10.48 -8.75
C GLY A 39 4.19 9.14 -8.36
N SER A 40 5.30 9.19 -7.61
CA SER A 40 6.04 7.99 -7.26
C SER A 40 6.36 7.88 -5.77
N GLU A 41 5.98 8.85 -4.95
CA GLU A 41 6.12 8.73 -3.50
C GLU A 41 4.75 8.51 -2.90
N PHE A 42 4.59 7.39 -2.22
CA PHE A 42 3.31 7.00 -1.63
C PHE A 42 3.43 6.88 -0.13
N VAL A 43 2.42 7.40 0.56
CA VAL A 43 2.23 7.16 1.98
C VAL A 43 0.85 6.51 2.12
N LEU A 44 0.83 5.27 2.56
CA LEU A 44 -0.39 4.50 2.72
C LEU A 44 -0.78 4.48 4.20
N ASP A 45 -1.94 5.01 4.53
CA ASP A 45 -2.45 4.97 5.90
C ASP A 45 -3.27 3.69 6.06
N PHE A 46 -2.74 2.79 6.88
CA PHE A 46 -3.33 1.48 7.12
C PHE A 46 -4.12 1.40 8.42
N SER A 47 -4.39 2.54 9.07
CA SER A 47 -5.09 2.50 10.36
C SER A 47 -6.44 1.79 10.28
N GLY A 48 -7.10 1.86 9.14
CA GLY A 48 -8.38 1.20 8.92
C GLY A 48 -8.30 -0.17 8.29
N VAL A 49 -7.10 -0.67 8.01
CA VAL A 49 -6.94 -2.00 7.40
C VAL A 49 -6.94 -3.05 8.50
N GLU A 50 -7.95 -3.91 8.49
CA GLU A 50 -8.16 -4.90 9.55
C GLU A 50 -7.38 -6.19 9.31
N PHE A 51 -7.09 -6.50 8.04
CA PHE A 51 -6.51 -7.78 7.68
C PHE A 51 -5.84 -7.67 6.32
N ILE A 52 -4.74 -8.40 6.12
CA ILE A 52 -4.05 -8.47 4.83
C ILE A 52 -3.68 -9.91 4.53
N THR A 53 -3.86 -10.31 3.26
CA THR A 53 -3.50 -11.64 2.80
C THR A 53 -2.34 -11.55 1.81
N SER A 54 -1.87 -12.71 1.34
CA SER A 54 -0.83 -12.75 0.32
C SER A 54 -1.25 -12.01 -0.95
N ALA A 55 -2.54 -12.04 -1.29
CA ALA A 55 -3.03 -11.29 -2.46
C ALA A 55 -2.89 -9.78 -2.23
N GLY A 56 -3.15 -9.32 -0.99
CA GLY A 56 -2.95 -7.91 -0.64
C GLY A 56 -1.48 -7.52 -0.71
N ILE A 57 -0.61 -8.39 -0.21
CA ILE A 57 0.83 -8.13 -0.29
C ILE A 57 1.28 -8.03 -1.74
N ARG A 58 0.72 -8.88 -2.61
CA ARG A 58 1.05 -8.83 -4.03
C ARG A 58 0.65 -7.49 -4.66
N ALA A 59 -0.51 -6.94 -4.26
CA ALA A 59 -0.92 -5.63 -4.74
C ALA A 59 0.07 -4.54 -4.32
N LEU A 60 0.56 -4.62 -3.08
CA LEU A 60 1.58 -3.70 -2.58
C LEU A 60 2.89 -3.85 -3.35
N LEU A 61 3.27 -5.08 -3.67
CA LEU A 61 4.49 -5.34 -4.45
C LEU A 61 4.38 -4.75 -5.86
N THR A 62 3.22 -4.85 -6.48
CA THR A 62 3.00 -4.25 -7.79
C THR A 62 3.18 -2.74 -7.72
N LEU A 63 2.63 -2.10 -6.69
CA LEU A 63 2.84 -0.68 -6.48
C LEU A 63 4.33 -0.37 -6.28
N TYR A 64 5.00 -1.13 -5.41
CA TYR A 64 6.41 -0.91 -5.13
C TYR A 64 7.25 -0.98 -6.41
N ARG A 65 7.04 -2.02 -7.22
CA ARG A 65 7.79 -2.17 -8.47
C ARG A 65 7.55 -0.99 -9.42
N THR A 66 6.31 -0.56 -9.51
CA THR A 66 5.93 0.54 -10.39
C THR A 66 6.65 1.83 -9.99
N VAL A 67 6.65 2.16 -8.70
CA VAL A 67 7.25 3.42 -8.25
C VAL A 67 8.77 3.33 -8.15
N SER A 68 9.32 2.15 -7.86
CA SER A 68 10.77 2.01 -7.75
C SER A 68 11.47 2.23 -9.09
N GLU A 69 10.79 1.94 -10.19
CA GLU A 69 11.30 2.25 -11.52
C GLU A 69 11.46 3.76 -11.75
N LYS A 70 10.77 4.56 -10.95
CA LYS A 70 10.83 6.01 -10.99
C LYS A 70 11.61 6.58 -9.80
N ASN A 71 12.36 5.73 -9.11
CA ASN A 71 13.08 6.10 -7.88
C ASN A 71 12.13 6.58 -6.77
N GLY A 72 10.94 6.01 -6.74
CA GLY A 72 9.93 6.34 -5.75
C GLY A 72 10.00 5.47 -4.51
N SER A 73 9.03 5.64 -3.64
CA SER A 73 8.98 4.90 -2.37
C SER A 73 7.55 4.64 -1.94
N VAL A 74 7.39 3.62 -1.10
CA VAL A 74 6.11 3.28 -0.48
C VAL A 74 6.33 3.22 1.02
N THR A 75 5.59 4.05 1.76
CA THR A 75 5.61 4.07 3.22
C THR A 75 4.24 3.61 3.70
N ILE A 76 4.22 2.71 4.68
CA ILE A 76 2.98 2.23 5.30
C ILE A 76 2.95 2.77 6.72
N GLN A 77 1.91 3.52 7.05
CA GLN A 77 1.77 4.15 8.37
C GLN A 77 0.58 3.59 9.12
N ASN A 78 0.71 3.57 10.42
CA ASN A 78 -0.40 3.29 11.34
C ASN A 78 -1.02 1.90 11.16
N ALA A 79 -0.24 0.94 10.67
CA ALA A 79 -0.75 -0.43 10.50
C ALA A 79 -1.04 -1.05 11.87
N GLN A 80 -2.17 -1.75 11.95
CA GLN A 80 -2.52 -2.48 13.16
C GLN A 80 -1.54 -3.62 13.36
N MET A 81 -1.37 -4.05 14.61
CA MET A 81 -0.34 -5.03 14.94
C MET A 81 -0.45 -6.33 14.13
N GLN A 82 -1.67 -6.84 13.95
CA GLN A 82 -1.84 -8.08 13.19
C GLN A 82 -1.45 -7.92 11.72
N VAL A 83 -1.57 -6.71 11.17
CA VAL A 83 -1.16 -6.44 9.80
C VAL A 83 0.37 -6.31 9.73
N VAL A 84 0.97 -5.64 10.71
CA VAL A 84 2.43 -5.52 10.79
C VAL A 84 3.06 -6.90 10.89
N GLU A 85 2.48 -7.79 11.71
CA GLU A 85 2.99 -9.15 11.87
C GLU A 85 2.99 -9.91 10.55
N VAL A 86 1.94 -9.77 9.75
CA VAL A 86 1.86 -10.44 8.45
C VAL A 86 2.93 -9.86 7.51
N LEU A 87 3.07 -8.54 7.49
CA LEU A 87 4.07 -7.90 6.64
C LEU A 87 5.48 -8.32 7.03
N GLU A 88 5.78 -8.33 8.33
CA GLU A 88 7.11 -8.68 8.81
C GLU A 88 7.44 -10.15 8.65
N ALA A 89 6.42 -11.00 8.54
CA ALA A 89 6.63 -12.42 8.27
C ALA A 89 7.06 -12.68 6.83
N THR A 90 6.95 -11.69 5.95
CA THR A 90 7.36 -11.83 4.56
C THR A 90 8.76 -11.26 4.39
N GLU A 91 9.47 -11.78 3.38
CA GLU A 91 10.78 -11.24 3.03
C GLU A 91 10.69 -9.87 2.34
N PHE A 92 9.47 -9.38 2.08
CA PHE A 92 9.25 -8.12 1.40
C PHE A 92 9.03 -6.94 2.34
N ALA A 93 9.03 -7.16 3.66
CA ALA A 93 8.78 -6.10 4.62
C ALA A 93 9.77 -4.93 4.48
N GLU A 94 11.00 -5.23 4.12
CA GLU A 94 12.03 -4.22 3.98
C GLU A 94 11.82 -3.28 2.78
N LEU A 95 11.02 -3.71 1.82
CA LEU A 95 10.73 -2.89 0.64
C LEU A 95 9.80 -1.73 0.98
N PHE A 96 8.99 -1.91 2.00
CA PHE A 96 8.07 -0.88 2.46
C PHE A 96 8.60 -0.26 3.74
N ASN A 97 8.49 1.06 3.86
CA ASN A 97 8.83 1.72 5.12
C ASN A 97 7.64 1.57 6.05
N VAL A 98 7.67 0.53 6.89
CA VAL A 98 6.56 0.29 7.83
C VAL A 98 6.83 1.10 9.09
N LYS A 99 5.89 1.98 9.43
CA LYS A 99 6.04 2.88 10.57
C LYS A 99 4.87 2.80 11.53
#